data_ebce0a241432b5985ee0b6bac327e368
#
_entry.id   ebce0a241432b5985ee0b6bac327e368
#
_cell.length_a   1.000
_cell.length_b   1.000
_cell.length_c   1.000
_cell.angle_alpha   90.00
_cell.angle_beta   90.00
_cell.angle_gamma   90.00
#
_symmetry.space_group_name_H-M   'P 1'
#
loop_
_entity.id
_entity.type
_entity.pdbx_description
1 polymer ?
#
loop_
_entity_poly.entity_id
_entity_poly.type
_entity_poly.pdbx_seq_one_letter_code
_entity_poly.pdbx_strand_id
1 'polypeptide(L)'
;MKSSAVTIKEISFLSGYSISTVSKALNNKLEISKATRDAIKIIAKQHNYVPNNYAVSLRMQKTASIAVILPEVTVACYSHCLSHLQKSAERLGYRILFYQSFNSETKELNYLRSLSDGSIDGIIFISSNKRAQSQFKSHLIPIEFLHVNFSQTLESIKENAVQSLMNLLKIK
;
A
#
# COMPACT_ATOMS: atom_id res chain seq x y z
N MET A 1 31.17 6.09 2.33
CA MET A 1 30.62 6.48 1.02
C MET A 1 29.19 5.95 0.96
N LYS A 2 28.17 6.80 0.84
CA LYS A 2 26.79 6.34 0.60
C LYS A 2 26.76 5.75 -0.82
N SER A 3 26.59 4.44 -0.94
CA SER A 3 26.29 3.80 -2.22
C SER A 3 24.96 4.39 -2.69
N SER A 4 24.97 5.21 -3.73
CA SER A 4 23.74 5.69 -4.34
C SER A 4 23.00 4.48 -4.93
N ALA A 5 21.70 4.37 -4.63
CA ALA A 5 20.87 3.31 -5.21
C ALA A 5 20.90 3.42 -6.74
N VAL A 6 21.11 2.29 -7.41
CA VAL A 6 21.12 2.23 -8.88
C VAL A 6 19.78 2.75 -9.43
N THR A 7 19.84 3.60 -10.44
CA THR A 7 18.67 4.26 -11.04
C THR A 7 18.29 3.62 -12.38
N ILE A 8 17.06 3.86 -12.82
CA ILE A 8 16.60 3.41 -14.15
C ILE A 8 17.43 4.02 -15.29
N LYS A 9 18.04 5.21 -15.08
CA LYS A 9 18.95 5.85 -16.05
C LYS A 9 20.24 5.04 -16.18
N GLU A 10 20.77 4.54 -15.07
CA GLU A 10 21.97 3.69 -15.11
C GLU A 10 21.68 2.35 -15.77
N ILE A 11 20.52 1.72 -15.49
CA ILE A 11 20.12 0.49 -16.20
C ILE A 11 19.95 0.76 -17.70
N SER A 12 19.42 1.91 -18.09
CA SER A 12 19.33 2.33 -19.50
C SER A 12 20.71 2.42 -20.14
N PHE A 13 21.65 3.06 -19.47
CA PHE A 13 23.05 3.17 -19.93
C PHE A 13 23.73 1.80 -20.06
N LEU A 14 23.65 0.96 -19.03
CA LEU A 14 24.28 -0.36 -18.99
C LEU A 14 23.69 -1.35 -19.99
N SER A 15 22.41 -1.23 -20.28
CA SER A 15 21.69 -2.14 -21.20
C SER A 15 21.72 -1.67 -22.66
N GLY A 16 22.11 -0.42 -22.92
CA GLY A 16 22.05 0.20 -24.24
C GLY A 16 20.63 0.49 -24.76
N TYR A 17 19.60 0.32 -23.92
CA TYR A 17 18.20 0.59 -24.29
C TYR A 17 17.73 1.93 -23.72
N SER A 18 16.75 2.55 -24.37
CA SER A 18 16.14 3.78 -23.86
C SER A 18 15.47 3.57 -22.50
N ILE A 19 15.36 4.62 -21.67
CA ILE A 19 14.67 4.59 -20.38
C ILE A 19 13.23 4.04 -20.51
N SER A 20 12.54 4.42 -21.59
CA SER A 20 11.17 3.93 -21.86
C SER A 20 11.14 2.43 -22.15
N THR A 21 12.09 1.91 -22.90
CA THR A 21 12.24 0.48 -23.19
C THR A 21 12.56 -0.29 -21.91
N VAL A 22 13.51 0.20 -21.10
CA VAL A 22 13.85 -0.40 -19.79
C VAL A 22 12.63 -0.42 -18.88
N SER A 23 11.91 0.70 -18.75
CA SER A 23 10.69 0.76 -17.93
C SER A 23 9.63 -0.24 -18.39
N LYS A 24 9.37 -0.34 -19.70
CA LYS A 24 8.41 -1.31 -20.26
C LYS A 24 8.84 -2.74 -20.02
N ALA A 25 10.12 -3.06 -20.18
CA ALA A 25 10.69 -4.40 -19.97
C ALA A 25 10.57 -4.84 -18.50
N LEU A 26 10.93 -3.97 -17.55
CA LEU A 26 10.83 -4.23 -16.11
C LEU A 26 9.37 -4.43 -15.66
N ASN A 27 8.42 -3.76 -16.31
CA ASN A 27 6.98 -3.89 -16.06
C ASN A 27 6.30 -5.01 -16.90
N ASN A 28 7.06 -5.90 -17.54
CA ASN A 28 6.55 -7.03 -18.33
C ASN A 28 5.62 -6.64 -19.50
N LYS A 29 5.73 -5.41 -20.03
CA LYS A 29 4.88 -4.99 -21.15
C LYS A 29 5.18 -5.83 -22.40
N LEU A 30 4.12 -6.36 -23.03
CA LEU A 30 4.21 -7.25 -24.19
C LEU A 30 4.73 -6.56 -25.46
N GLU A 31 4.70 -5.25 -25.50
CA GLU A 31 5.28 -4.41 -26.59
C GLU A 31 6.80 -4.61 -26.73
N ILE A 32 7.47 -5.13 -25.71
CA ILE A 32 8.90 -5.44 -25.73
C ILE A 32 9.07 -6.95 -25.92
N SER A 33 9.98 -7.34 -26.82
CA SER A 33 10.26 -8.77 -27.08
C SER A 33 10.69 -9.49 -25.80
N LYS A 34 10.42 -10.79 -25.71
CA LYS A 34 10.83 -11.60 -24.56
C LYS A 34 12.35 -11.53 -24.35
N ALA A 35 13.12 -11.67 -25.44
CA ALA A 35 14.59 -11.60 -25.36
C ALA A 35 15.09 -10.29 -24.78
N THR A 36 14.53 -9.15 -25.22
CA THR A 36 14.90 -7.84 -24.69
C THR A 36 14.49 -7.66 -23.24
N ARG A 37 13.30 -8.17 -22.83
CA ARG A 37 12.87 -8.11 -21.42
C ARG A 37 13.80 -8.91 -20.52
N ASP A 38 14.19 -10.11 -20.96
CA ASP A 38 15.03 -10.99 -20.17
C ASP A 38 16.45 -10.41 -20.02
N ALA A 39 17.03 -9.86 -21.11
CA ALA A 39 18.34 -9.18 -21.08
C ALA A 39 18.35 -7.99 -20.09
N ILE A 40 17.34 -7.12 -20.15
CA ILE A 40 17.22 -5.97 -19.23
C ILE A 40 17.05 -6.42 -17.78
N LYS A 41 16.26 -7.45 -17.51
CA LYS A 41 16.07 -7.99 -16.17
C LYS A 41 17.34 -8.61 -15.58
N ILE A 42 18.14 -9.27 -16.40
CA ILE A 42 19.45 -9.80 -15.97
C ILE A 42 20.35 -8.67 -15.52
N ILE A 43 20.49 -7.60 -16.33
CA ILE A 43 21.30 -6.44 -15.97
C ILE A 43 20.74 -5.77 -14.68
N ALA A 44 19.45 -5.55 -14.59
CA ALA A 44 18.82 -4.98 -13.40
C ALA A 44 19.13 -5.80 -12.13
N LYS A 45 19.05 -7.14 -12.24
CA LYS A 45 19.37 -8.07 -11.13
C LYS A 45 20.86 -8.02 -10.76
N GLN A 46 21.76 -8.02 -11.73
CA GLN A 46 23.22 -7.95 -11.51
C GLN A 46 23.62 -6.68 -10.76
N HIS A 47 22.92 -5.58 -11.02
CA HIS A 47 23.18 -4.29 -10.37
C HIS A 47 22.28 -4.01 -9.17
N ASN A 48 21.55 -4.99 -8.65
CA ASN A 48 20.64 -4.86 -7.51
C ASN A 48 19.68 -3.67 -7.67
N TYR A 49 19.19 -3.43 -8.90
CA TYR A 49 18.25 -2.37 -9.17
C TYR A 49 16.90 -2.65 -8.53
N VAL A 50 16.43 -1.70 -7.73
CA VAL A 50 15.08 -1.72 -7.14
C VAL A 50 14.29 -0.55 -7.74
N PRO A 51 13.13 -0.79 -8.36
CA PRO A 51 12.28 0.28 -8.88
C PRO A 51 11.93 1.30 -7.79
N ASN A 52 12.05 2.58 -8.11
CA ASN A 52 11.59 3.64 -7.22
C ASN A 52 10.05 3.73 -7.30
N ASN A 53 9.37 3.17 -6.31
CA ASN A 53 7.92 3.14 -6.26
C ASN A 53 7.29 4.54 -6.25
N TYR A 54 7.97 5.56 -5.70
CA TYR A 54 7.48 6.95 -5.76
C TYR A 54 7.43 7.48 -7.20
N ALA A 55 8.46 7.21 -8.01
CA ALA A 55 8.46 7.62 -9.41
C ALA A 55 7.41 6.87 -10.23
N VAL A 56 7.13 5.62 -9.88
CA VAL A 56 6.08 4.80 -10.51
C VAL A 56 4.69 5.30 -10.10
N SER A 57 4.46 5.58 -8.82
CA SER A 57 3.17 6.03 -8.28
C SER A 57 2.76 7.39 -8.83
N LEU A 58 3.68 8.34 -8.95
CA LEU A 58 3.43 9.64 -9.58
C LEU A 58 2.90 9.50 -11.02
N ARG A 59 3.42 8.53 -11.77
CA ARG A 59 2.99 8.27 -13.15
C ARG A 59 1.67 7.50 -13.23
N MET A 60 1.43 6.60 -12.28
CA MET A 60 0.23 5.73 -12.25
C MET A 60 -0.93 6.37 -11.50
N GLN A 61 -0.73 7.48 -10.79
CA GLN A 61 -1.69 8.08 -9.84
C GLN A 61 -2.20 7.07 -8.79
N LYS A 62 -1.39 6.04 -8.50
CA LYS A 62 -1.66 5.00 -7.50
C LYS A 62 -0.38 4.65 -6.78
N THR A 63 -0.44 4.60 -5.46
CA THR A 63 0.72 4.32 -4.61
C THR A 63 0.85 2.83 -4.28
N ALA A 64 -0.20 2.05 -4.54
CA ALA A 64 -0.38 0.68 -4.09
C ALA A 64 -0.13 0.53 -2.56
N SER A 65 -0.54 1.54 -1.80
CA SER A 65 -0.35 1.63 -0.35
C SER A 65 -1.67 1.99 0.32
N ILE A 66 -2.00 1.28 1.39
CA ILE A 66 -3.19 1.52 2.22
C ILE A 66 -2.70 1.75 3.64
N ALA A 67 -3.18 2.82 4.28
CA ALA A 67 -2.96 3.04 5.70
C ALA A 67 -4.02 2.32 6.53
N VAL A 68 -3.61 1.68 7.60
CA VAL A 68 -4.49 1.10 8.63
C VAL A 68 -4.23 1.83 9.94
N ILE A 69 -5.22 2.54 10.44
CA ILE A 69 -5.15 3.21 11.74
C ILE A 69 -5.92 2.37 12.74
N LEU A 70 -5.28 1.96 13.83
CA LEU A 70 -5.84 1.09 14.84
C LEU A 70 -5.45 1.58 16.24
N PRO A 71 -6.23 1.21 17.30
CA PRO A 71 -5.90 1.63 18.66
C PRO A 71 -4.55 1.09 19.12
N GLU A 72 -4.38 -0.23 19.13
CA GLU A 72 -3.16 -0.87 19.66
C GLU A 72 -2.99 -2.27 19.07
N VAL A 73 -1.81 -2.56 18.52
CA VAL A 73 -1.54 -3.83 17.84
C VAL A 73 -1.39 -5.02 18.81
N THR A 74 -1.11 -4.77 20.07
CA THR A 74 -0.98 -5.80 21.11
C THR A 74 -2.33 -6.43 21.49
N VAL A 75 -3.43 -5.78 21.15
CA VAL A 75 -4.79 -6.28 21.39
C VAL A 75 -5.14 -7.33 20.32
N ALA A 76 -5.44 -8.55 20.75
CA ALA A 76 -5.59 -9.72 19.88
C ALA A 76 -6.58 -9.53 18.71
N CYS A 77 -7.77 -8.96 18.95
CA CYS A 77 -8.74 -8.73 17.87
C CYS A 77 -8.23 -7.77 16.80
N TYR A 78 -7.46 -6.74 17.17
CA TYR A 78 -6.88 -5.79 16.22
C TYR A 78 -5.69 -6.40 15.46
N SER A 79 -4.83 -7.18 16.13
CA SER A 79 -3.71 -7.86 15.47
C SER A 79 -4.19 -8.92 14.48
N HIS A 80 -5.23 -9.69 14.81
CA HIS A 80 -5.86 -10.63 13.88
C HIS A 80 -6.46 -9.90 12.66
N CYS A 81 -7.18 -8.83 12.91
CA CYS A 81 -7.75 -8.01 11.85
C CYS A 81 -6.65 -7.47 10.90
N LEU A 82 -5.59 -6.86 11.46
CA LEU A 82 -4.45 -6.35 10.69
C LEU A 82 -3.78 -7.45 9.86
N SER A 83 -3.58 -8.64 10.44
CA SER A 83 -3.00 -9.80 9.73
C SER A 83 -3.84 -10.22 8.52
N HIS A 84 -5.17 -10.23 8.64
CA HIS A 84 -6.06 -10.56 7.51
C HIS A 84 -6.09 -9.46 6.45
N LEU A 85 -6.09 -8.19 6.85
CA LEU A 85 -5.97 -7.05 5.93
C LEU A 85 -4.67 -7.13 5.13
N GLN A 86 -3.53 -7.39 5.81
CA GLN A 86 -2.23 -7.48 5.14
C GLN A 86 -2.20 -8.61 4.12
N LYS A 87 -2.60 -9.83 4.49
CA LYS A 87 -2.63 -10.98 3.57
C LYS A 87 -3.51 -10.73 2.35
N SER A 88 -4.64 -10.05 2.54
CA SER A 88 -5.57 -9.75 1.45
C SER A 88 -5.05 -8.62 0.56
N ALA A 89 -4.46 -7.58 1.15
CA ALA A 89 -3.84 -6.48 0.41
C ALA A 89 -2.67 -6.96 -0.45
N GLU A 90 -1.79 -7.82 0.09
CA GLU A 90 -0.67 -8.41 -0.65
C GLU A 90 -1.13 -9.18 -1.91
N ARG A 91 -2.21 -9.95 -1.82
CA ARG A 91 -2.80 -10.65 -2.97
C ARG A 91 -3.28 -9.71 -4.07
N LEU A 92 -3.69 -8.51 -3.69
CA LEU A 92 -4.15 -7.44 -4.59
C LEU A 92 -3.00 -6.51 -5.04
N GLY A 93 -1.76 -6.77 -4.62
CA GLY A 93 -0.60 -5.96 -4.96
C GLY A 93 -0.46 -4.68 -4.13
N TYR A 94 -1.17 -4.58 -3.00
CA TYR A 94 -1.09 -3.46 -2.08
C TYR A 94 -0.21 -3.79 -0.87
N ARG A 95 0.48 -2.79 -0.34
CA ARG A 95 1.17 -2.85 0.95
C ARG A 95 0.35 -2.13 2.02
N ILE A 96 0.45 -2.62 3.26
CA ILE A 96 -0.17 -2.00 4.42
C ILE A 96 0.88 -1.19 5.19
N LEU A 97 0.52 0.04 5.52
CA LEU A 97 1.21 0.89 6.48
C LEU A 97 0.30 1.05 7.69
N PHE A 98 0.69 0.59 8.88
CA PHE A 98 -0.17 0.73 10.04
C PHE A 98 0.32 1.79 11.02
N TYR A 99 -0.64 2.41 11.69
CA TYR A 99 -0.44 3.49 12.65
C TYR A 99 -1.23 3.19 13.92
N GLN A 100 -0.62 3.37 15.08
CA GLN A 100 -1.28 3.16 16.37
C GLN A 100 -1.71 4.47 16.98
N SER A 101 -3.02 4.62 17.19
CA SER A 101 -3.59 5.83 17.79
C SER A 101 -3.53 5.84 19.31
N PHE A 102 -3.48 4.65 19.96
CA PHE A 102 -3.61 4.47 21.40
C PHE A 102 -4.90 5.09 21.95
N ASN A 103 -5.99 4.99 21.19
CA ASN A 103 -7.29 5.61 21.48
C ASN A 103 -7.22 7.16 21.59
N SER A 104 -6.22 7.79 21.03
CA SER A 104 -6.06 9.24 21.00
C SER A 104 -6.68 9.84 19.75
N GLU A 105 -7.78 10.55 19.89
CA GLU A 105 -8.46 11.25 18.79
C GLU A 105 -7.56 12.29 18.11
N THR A 106 -6.73 12.97 18.89
CA THR A 106 -5.75 13.92 18.36
C THR A 106 -4.74 13.24 17.43
N LYS A 107 -4.25 12.04 17.80
CA LYS A 107 -3.35 11.26 16.93
C LYS A 107 -4.05 10.82 15.65
N GLU A 108 -5.29 10.35 15.75
CA GLU A 108 -6.09 9.94 14.60
C GLU A 108 -6.25 11.07 13.59
N LEU A 109 -6.62 12.26 14.07
CA LEU A 109 -6.73 13.47 13.23
C LEU A 109 -5.38 13.88 12.61
N ASN A 110 -4.28 13.78 13.37
CA ASN A 110 -2.95 14.08 12.85
C ASN A 110 -2.52 13.10 11.77
N TYR A 111 -2.78 11.79 11.93
CA TYR A 111 -2.51 10.79 10.90
C TYR A 111 -3.33 11.06 9.64
N LEU A 112 -4.62 11.38 9.76
CA LEU A 112 -5.45 11.73 8.61
C LEU A 112 -4.90 12.91 7.83
N ARG A 113 -4.49 13.96 8.54
CA ARG A 113 -3.90 15.16 7.89
C ARG A 113 -2.58 14.82 7.18
N SER A 114 -1.69 14.09 7.84
CA SER A 114 -0.39 13.74 7.27
C SER A 114 -0.48 12.79 6.08
N LEU A 115 -1.47 11.89 6.08
CA LEU A 115 -1.68 10.91 5.03
C LEU A 115 -2.49 11.44 3.83
N SER A 116 -2.99 12.68 3.91
CA SER A 116 -3.70 13.34 2.81
C SER A 116 -2.78 13.94 1.74
N ASP A 117 -1.49 13.59 1.77
CA ASP A 117 -0.45 14.08 0.87
C ASP A 117 -0.33 13.30 -0.47
N GLY A 118 -1.20 12.32 -0.69
CA GLY A 118 -1.18 11.45 -1.86
C GLY A 118 -0.20 10.28 -1.76
N SER A 119 0.39 10.01 -0.58
CA SER A 119 1.31 8.88 -0.36
C SER A 119 0.60 7.52 -0.22
N ILE A 120 -0.73 7.52 -0.09
CA ILE A 120 -1.57 6.33 0.06
C ILE A 120 -2.82 6.42 -0.84
N ASP A 121 -3.40 5.26 -1.15
CA ASP A 121 -4.62 5.15 -1.98
C ASP A 121 -5.90 5.09 -1.14
N GLY A 122 -5.80 4.88 0.16
CA GLY A 122 -6.94 4.83 1.07
C GLY A 122 -6.56 4.53 2.52
N ILE A 123 -7.53 4.71 3.41
CA ILE A 123 -7.36 4.50 4.85
C ILE A 123 -8.42 3.53 5.36
N ILE A 124 -8.02 2.55 6.17
CA ILE A 124 -8.92 1.72 6.98
C ILE A 124 -8.75 2.12 8.44
N PHE A 125 -9.83 2.56 9.04
CA PHE A 125 -9.90 2.85 10.47
C PHE A 125 -10.46 1.64 11.21
N ILE A 126 -9.67 1.06 12.12
CA ILE A 126 -10.12 0.01 13.03
C ILE A 126 -10.47 0.66 14.37
N SER A 127 -11.70 0.47 14.85
CA SER A 127 -12.17 1.03 16.10
C SER A 127 -13.17 0.10 16.78
N SER A 128 -13.18 0.08 18.10
CA SER A 128 -14.26 -0.52 18.90
C SER A 128 -15.47 0.42 19.07
N ASN A 129 -15.34 1.69 18.76
CA ASN A 129 -16.34 2.74 18.95
C ASN A 129 -16.93 3.23 17.63
N LYS A 130 -18.26 3.23 17.50
CA LYS A 130 -18.98 3.76 16.34
C LYS A 130 -18.96 5.29 16.21
N ARG A 131 -18.43 6.02 17.20
CA ARG A 131 -18.46 7.51 17.23
C ARG A 131 -17.54 8.19 16.24
N ALA A 132 -16.49 7.51 15.77
CA ALA A 132 -15.44 8.10 14.93
C ALA A 132 -15.91 8.52 13.51
N GLN A 133 -17.02 7.98 13.01
CA GLN A 133 -17.39 8.12 11.59
C GLN A 133 -17.86 9.53 11.18
N SER A 134 -18.44 10.30 12.09
CA SER A 134 -19.04 11.61 11.74
C SER A 134 -18.00 12.71 11.53
N GLN A 135 -16.84 12.61 12.17
CA GLN A 135 -15.79 13.63 12.14
C GLN A 135 -14.90 13.56 10.90
N PHE A 136 -14.96 12.46 10.14
CA PHE A 136 -14.03 12.14 9.06
C PHE A 136 -14.64 12.23 7.65
N LYS A 137 -15.84 12.81 7.51
CA LYS A 137 -16.62 12.79 6.25
C LYS A 137 -16.11 13.68 5.11
N SER A 138 -15.08 14.49 5.31
CA SER A 138 -14.66 15.51 4.32
C SER A 138 -13.25 15.33 3.76
N HIS A 139 -12.73 14.10 3.70
CA HIS A 139 -11.39 13.86 3.20
C HIS A 139 -11.38 13.48 1.72
N LEU A 140 -10.37 13.95 0.98
CA LEU A 140 -10.15 13.66 -0.44
C LEU A 140 -9.75 12.19 -0.69
N ILE A 141 -9.31 11.49 0.36
CA ILE A 141 -8.86 10.10 0.30
C ILE A 141 -10.01 9.18 0.74
N PRO A 142 -10.24 8.05 0.07
CA PRO A 142 -11.21 7.05 0.51
C PRO A 142 -10.92 6.55 1.93
N ILE A 143 -11.92 6.55 2.78
CA ILE A 143 -11.82 6.05 4.17
C ILE A 143 -12.88 4.99 4.39
N GLU A 144 -12.48 3.84 4.92
CA GLU A 144 -13.35 2.77 5.35
C GLU A 144 -13.23 2.58 6.86
N PHE A 145 -14.36 2.36 7.54
CA PHE A 145 -14.40 2.15 8.98
C PHE A 145 -14.72 0.71 9.30
N LEU A 146 -13.80 0.03 9.97
CA LEU A 146 -13.93 -1.35 10.36
C LEU A 146 -14.12 -1.45 11.88
N HIS A 147 -15.31 -1.85 12.26
CA HIS A 147 -15.63 -2.06 13.67
C HIS A 147 -15.19 -3.45 14.12
N VAL A 148 -14.30 -3.50 15.12
CA VAL A 148 -13.76 -4.75 15.69
C VAL A 148 -13.88 -4.70 17.21
N ASN A 149 -14.44 -5.75 17.80
CA ASN A 149 -14.55 -5.89 19.24
C ASN A 149 -14.22 -7.32 19.71
N PHE A 150 -14.06 -7.50 21.03
CA PHE A 150 -13.67 -8.76 21.65
C PHE A 150 -14.73 -9.87 21.58
N SER A 151 -15.99 -9.54 21.28
CA SER A 151 -17.08 -10.53 21.19
C SER A 151 -17.18 -11.19 19.81
N GLN A 152 -16.43 -10.70 18.83
CA GLN A 152 -16.43 -11.25 17.49
C GLN A 152 -15.58 -12.52 17.38
N THR A 153 -16.04 -13.48 16.60
CA THR A 153 -15.23 -14.66 16.24
C THR A 153 -14.10 -14.29 15.29
N LEU A 154 -13.04 -15.08 15.29
CA LEU A 154 -11.90 -14.87 14.37
C LEU A 154 -12.35 -14.92 12.90
N GLU A 155 -13.30 -15.78 12.56
CA GLU A 155 -13.84 -15.87 11.19
C GLU A 155 -14.60 -14.59 10.83
N SER A 156 -15.45 -14.07 11.70
CA SER A 156 -16.15 -12.80 11.49
C SER A 156 -15.16 -11.63 11.32
N ILE A 157 -14.10 -11.58 12.11
CA ILE A 157 -13.04 -10.55 11.98
C ILE A 157 -12.37 -10.65 10.60
N LYS A 158 -12.07 -11.86 10.14
CA LYS A 158 -11.47 -12.13 8.83
C LYS A 158 -12.40 -11.66 7.70
N GLU A 159 -13.67 -12.08 7.72
CA GLU A 159 -14.65 -11.71 6.70
C GLU A 159 -14.83 -10.19 6.63
N ASN A 160 -15.00 -9.53 7.77
CA ASN A 160 -15.15 -8.09 7.86
C ASN A 160 -13.89 -7.35 7.37
N ALA A 161 -12.70 -7.84 7.68
CA ALA A 161 -11.44 -7.26 7.20
C ALA A 161 -11.33 -7.32 5.68
N VAL A 162 -11.64 -8.48 5.09
CA VAL A 162 -11.63 -8.66 3.63
C VAL A 162 -12.67 -7.76 2.97
N GLN A 163 -13.90 -7.74 3.49
CA GLN A 163 -14.98 -6.92 2.93
C GLN A 163 -14.66 -5.43 3.00
N SER A 164 -14.10 -4.96 4.12
CA SER A 164 -13.68 -3.56 4.29
C SER A 164 -12.62 -3.17 3.27
N LEU A 165 -11.64 -4.05 3.00
CA LEU A 165 -10.63 -3.81 1.98
C LEU A 165 -11.25 -3.73 0.57
N MET A 166 -12.17 -4.64 0.24
CA MET A 166 -12.86 -4.64 -1.06
C MET A 166 -13.71 -3.38 -1.25
N ASN A 167 -14.42 -2.94 -0.21
CA ASN A 167 -15.19 -1.70 -0.22
C ASN A 167 -14.29 -0.49 -0.48
N LEU A 168 -13.17 -0.38 0.26
CA LEU A 168 -12.21 0.72 0.10
C LEU A 168 -11.70 0.81 -1.34
N LEU A 169 -11.35 -0.34 -1.94
CA LEU A 169 -10.80 -0.43 -3.29
C LEU A 169 -11.87 -0.44 -4.39
N LYS A 170 -13.16 -0.42 -4.04
CA LYS A 170 -14.31 -0.53 -4.97
C LYS A 170 -14.21 -1.76 -5.88
N ILE A 171 -13.71 -2.86 -5.37
CA ILE A 171 -13.63 -4.16 -6.04
C ILE A 171 -14.91 -4.93 -5.69
N LYS A 172 -15.61 -5.45 -6.72
CA LYS A 172 -16.80 -6.30 -6.55
C LYS A 172 -16.42 -7.77 -6.48
#